data_b78afd8eb851096088ab02fe69a7704c
#
_entry.id   b78afd8eb851096088ab02fe69a7704c
#
_cell.length_a   1.000
_cell.length_b   1.000
_cell.length_c   1.000
_cell.angle_alpha   90.00
_cell.angle_beta   90.00
_cell.angle_gamma   90.00
#
_symmetry.space_group_name_H-M   'P 1'
#
loop_
_entity.id
_entity.type
_entity.pdbx_description
1 polymer ?
#
loop_
_entity_poly.entity_id
_entity_poly.type
_entity_poly.pdbx_seq_one_letter_code
_entity_poly.pdbx_strand_id
1 'polypeptide(L)'
;MRTWFRVLLLAVVSSLLVSCSINAPTPSSQITATPVSELKYADYTCASLTAILESLARRNLDLVRAQEKRIQSSEVQRTILGVGQGDGAEASELSKVRGEQAAASKVFNAKRCEYNR
;
A
#
# COMPACT_ATOMS: atom_id res chain seq x y z
N MET A 1 -12.38 -2.64 -50.36
CA MET A 1 -12.84 -1.53 -49.48
C MET A 1 -13.59 -2.02 -48.22
N ARG A 2 -14.51 -2.98 -48.31
CA ARG A 2 -15.28 -3.44 -47.13
C ARG A 2 -14.43 -4.15 -46.03
N THR A 3 -13.39 -4.85 -46.39
CA THR A 3 -12.50 -5.56 -45.45
C THR A 3 -11.57 -4.60 -44.71
N TRP A 4 -11.07 -3.58 -45.35
CA TRP A 4 -10.21 -2.55 -44.73
C TRP A 4 -10.96 -1.70 -43.70
N PHE A 5 -12.23 -1.40 -43.96
CA PHE A 5 -13.09 -0.68 -43.03
C PHE A 5 -13.36 -1.47 -41.75
N ARG A 6 -13.49 -2.80 -41.87
CA ARG A 6 -13.68 -3.71 -40.69
C ARG A 6 -12.42 -3.81 -39.85
N VAL A 7 -11.24 -3.86 -40.47
CA VAL A 7 -9.95 -3.92 -39.74
C VAL A 7 -9.67 -2.61 -39.04
N LEU A 8 -9.95 -1.46 -39.65
CA LEU A 8 -9.83 -0.15 -39.02
C LEU A 8 -10.80 0.02 -37.84
N LEU A 9 -12.03 -0.44 -37.97
CA LEU A 9 -13.03 -0.37 -36.89
C LEU A 9 -12.64 -1.23 -35.68
N LEU A 10 -12.07 -2.42 -35.91
CA LEU A 10 -11.57 -3.29 -34.84
C LEU A 10 -10.34 -2.71 -34.14
N ALA A 11 -9.44 -2.05 -34.87
CA ALA A 11 -8.27 -1.40 -34.26
C ALA A 11 -8.65 -0.22 -33.38
N VAL A 12 -9.65 0.58 -33.77
CA VAL A 12 -10.14 1.72 -32.97
C VAL A 12 -10.86 1.26 -31.71
N VAL A 13 -11.64 0.18 -31.77
CA VAL A 13 -12.34 -0.40 -30.59
C VAL A 13 -11.33 -0.96 -29.58
N SER A 14 -10.23 -1.56 -30.04
CA SER A 14 -9.19 -2.08 -29.14
C SER A 14 -8.44 -0.97 -28.39
N SER A 15 -8.32 0.23 -28.97
CA SER A 15 -7.62 1.37 -28.35
C SER A 15 -8.43 2.05 -27.23
N LEU A 16 -9.75 1.85 -27.19
CA LEU A 16 -10.64 2.47 -26.20
C LEU A 16 -10.72 1.70 -24.86
N LEU A 17 -10.16 0.49 -24.79
CA LEU A 17 -10.21 -0.33 -23.58
C LEU A 17 -9.07 -0.08 -22.58
N VAL A 18 -8.09 0.76 -22.90
CA VAL A 18 -6.91 1.02 -22.04
C VAL A 18 -7.10 2.19 -21.07
N SER A 19 -8.18 2.96 -21.16
CA SER A 19 -8.32 4.22 -20.43
C SER A 19 -9.05 4.14 -19.06
N CYS A 20 -9.27 2.94 -18.49
CA CYS A 20 -10.07 2.81 -17.25
C CYS A 20 -9.26 2.76 -15.95
N SER A 21 -7.96 3.06 -15.93
CA SER A 21 -7.13 2.97 -14.71
C SER A 21 -6.70 4.35 -14.16
N ILE A 22 -7.36 5.43 -14.55
CA ILE A 22 -6.95 6.77 -14.12
C ILE A 22 -7.31 6.97 -12.65
N ASN A 23 -6.27 7.12 -11.81
CA ASN A 23 -6.35 7.41 -10.38
C ASN A 23 -7.02 6.32 -9.50
N ALA A 24 -6.74 5.04 -9.73
CA ALA A 24 -7.08 4.01 -8.76
C ALA A 24 -6.09 4.02 -7.57
N PRO A 25 -6.54 3.95 -6.31
CA PRO A 25 -5.65 3.78 -5.17
C PRO A 25 -4.91 2.45 -5.24
N THR A 26 -3.67 2.44 -4.77
CA THR A 26 -2.84 1.22 -4.70
C THR A 26 -3.44 0.24 -3.69
N PRO A 27 -3.66 -1.03 -4.04
CA PRO A 27 -4.06 -2.04 -3.06
C PRO A 27 -3.10 -2.09 -1.89
N SER A 28 -3.63 -2.22 -0.66
CA SER A 28 -2.80 -2.23 0.56
C SER A 28 -1.70 -3.29 0.52
N SER A 29 -1.97 -4.44 -0.11
CA SER A 29 -1.00 -5.53 -0.31
C SER A 29 0.18 -5.19 -1.22
N GLN A 30 0.04 -4.19 -2.08
CA GLN A 30 1.06 -3.75 -3.04
C GLN A 30 1.89 -2.55 -2.52
N ILE A 31 1.50 -1.94 -1.41
CA ILE A 31 2.26 -0.85 -0.81
C ILE A 31 3.52 -1.42 -0.17
N THR A 32 4.66 -1.11 -0.74
CA THR A 32 5.97 -1.59 -0.27
C THR A 32 6.47 -0.78 0.93
N ALA A 33 7.33 -1.39 1.76
CA ALA A 33 7.95 -0.74 2.90
C ALA A 33 8.98 0.31 2.46
N THR A 34 8.92 1.51 3.01
CA THR A 34 9.99 2.50 2.87
C THR A 34 11.20 2.04 3.70
N PRO A 35 12.42 1.95 3.14
CA PRO A 35 13.59 1.54 3.89
C PRO A 35 13.85 2.46 5.10
N VAL A 36 14.02 1.88 6.27
CA VAL A 36 14.36 2.57 7.52
C VAL A 36 15.65 1.95 8.07
N SER A 37 16.57 2.79 8.55
CA SER A 37 17.82 2.33 9.15
C SER A 37 17.57 1.59 10.45
N GLU A 38 18.18 0.42 10.60
CA GLU A 38 18.16 -0.37 11.85
C GLU A 38 18.83 0.37 13.01
N LEU A 39 19.77 1.30 12.71
CA LEU A 39 20.44 2.12 13.71
C LEU A 39 19.46 2.94 14.58
N LYS A 40 18.29 3.28 14.02
CA LYS A 40 17.22 3.94 14.78
C LYS A 40 16.84 3.17 16.05
N TYR A 41 16.95 1.86 16.02
CA TYR A 41 16.51 0.95 17.10
C TYR A 41 17.67 0.25 17.82
N ALA A 42 18.92 0.55 17.45
CA ALA A 42 20.10 -0.16 17.96
C ALA A 42 20.22 -0.13 19.50
N ASP A 43 19.88 1.01 20.11
CA ASP A 43 20.01 1.23 21.57
C ASP A 43 18.76 0.84 22.38
N TYR A 44 17.69 0.37 21.70
CA TYR A 44 16.47 -0.02 22.40
C TYR A 44 16.61 -1.37 23.09
N THR A 45 15.99 -1.48 24.28
CA THR A 45 15.89 -2.76 25.01
C THR A 45 14.89 -3.70 24.35
N CYS A 46 14.93 -4.99 24.67
CA CYS A 46 13.95 -5.96 24.18
C CYS A 46 12.50 -5.56 24.55
N ALA A 47 12.30 -5.08 25.78
CA ALA A 47 10.99 -4.62 26.24
C ALA A 47 10.48 -3.42 25.40
N SER A 48 11.35 -2.44 25.13
CA SER A 48 11.01 -1.30 24.27
C SER A 48 10.73 -1.72 22.84
N LEU A 49 11.51 -2.66 22.29
CA LEU A 49 11.29 -3.19 20.94
C LEU A 49 9.96 -3.93 20.83
N THR A 50 9.60 -4.74 21.84
CA THR A 50 8.30 -5.42 21.90
C THR A 50 7.16 -4.40 21.85
N ALA A 51 7.20 -3.39 22.72
CA ALA A 51 6.17 -2.35 22.78
C ALA A 51 6.04 -1.57 21.45
N ILE A 52 7.18 -1.25 20.83
CA ILE A 52 7.20 -0.58 19.52
C ILE A 52 6.61 -1.46 18.44
N LEU A 53 7.01 -2.73 18.36
CA LEU A 53 6.50 -3.68 17.35
C LEU A 53 4.98 -3.88 17.48
N GLU A 54 4.46 -3.99 18.70
CA GLU A 54 3.02 -4.07 18.94
C GLU A 54 2.29 -2.80 18.50
N SER A 55 2.85 -1.63 18.82
CA SER A 55 2.28 -0.34 18.39
C SER A 55 2.26 -0.21 16.87
N LEU A 56 3.36 -0.54 16.21
CA LEU A 56 3.47 -0.52 14.75
C LEU A 56 2.52 -1.53 14.10
N ALA A 57 2.33 -2.71 14.70
CA ALA A 57 1.39 -3.71 14.20
C ALA A 57 -0.05 -3.19 14.25
N ARG A 58 -0.46 -2.57 15.36
CA ARG A 58 -1.79 -1.93 15.46
C ARG A 58 -1.95 -0.82 14.42
N ARG A 59 -0.96 0.07 14.30
CA ARG A 59 -0.98 1.16 13.32
C ARG A 59 -1.06 0.65 11.89
N ASN A 60 -0.32 -0.41 11.56
CA ASN A 60 -0.38 -1.07 10.25
C ASN A 60 -1.81 -1.53 9.93
N LEU A 61 -2.47 -2.23 10.86
CA LEU A 61 -3.85 -2.69 10.67
C LEU A 61 -4.83 -1.54 10.45
N ASP A 62 -4.70 -0.45 11.19
CA ASP A 62 -5.56 0.72 11.04
C ASP A 62 -5.35 1.40 9.68
N LEU A 63 -4.10 1.52 9.22
CA LEU A 63 -3.77 2.09 7.92
C LEU A 63 -4.22 1.20 6.77
N VAL A 64 -4.11 -0.12 6.90
CA VAL A 64 -4.68 -1.07 5.92
C VAL A 64 -6.18 -0.86 5.80
N ARG A 65 -6.92 -0.77 6.92
CA ARG A 65 -8.37 -0.51 6.90
C ARG A 65 -8.71 0.84 6.27
N ALA A 66 -7.91 1.87 6.57
CA ALA A 66 -8.11 3.20 5.98
C ALA A 66 -7.88 3.19 4.46
N GLN A 67 -6.84 2.49 3.98
CA GLN A 67 -6.56 2.32 2.56
C GLN A 67 -7.67 1.53 1.85
N GLU A 68 -8.17 0.45 2.45
CA GLU A 68 -9.29 -0.32 1.89
C GLU A 68 -10.58 0.51 1.77
N LYS A 69 -10.88 1.37 2.78
CA LYS A 69 -11.99 2.33 2.69
C LYS A 69 -11.80 3.33 1.54
N ARG A 70 -10.56 3.81 1.33
CA ARG A 70 -10.24 4.69 0.21
C ARG A 70 -10.48 4.00 -1.13
N ILE A 71 -10.08 2.74 -1.26
CA ILE A 71 -10.32 1.94 -2.47
C ILE A 71 -11.82 1.86 -2.74
N GLN A 72 -12.62 1.49 -1.74
CA GLN A 72 -14.08 1.40 -1.88
C GLN A 72 -14.71 2.73 -2.29
N SER A 73 -14.34 3.84 -1.63
CA SER A 73 -14.88 5.16 -1.97
C SER A 73 -14.44 5.64 -3.35
N SER A 74 -13.21 5.34 -3.75
CA SER A 74 -12.69 5.62 -5.09
C SER A 74 -13.43 4.84 -6.17
N GLU A 75 -13.81 3.59 -5.92
CA GLU A 75 -14.62 2.76 -6.81
C GLU A 75 -16.00 3.41 -7.06
N VAL A 76 -16.67 3.83 -5.99
CA VAL A 76 -17.97 4.52 -6.07
C VAL A 76 -17.84 5.82 -6.87
N GLN A 77 -16.83 6.64 -6.58
CA GLN A 77 -16.60 7.89 -7.32
C GLN A 77 -16.31 7.63 -8.79
N ARG A 78 -15.47 6.63 -9.11
CA ARG A 78 -15.15 6.27 -10.49
C ARG A 78 -16.39 5.84 -11.26
N THR A 79 -17.32 5.11 -10.62
CA THR A 79 -18.57 4.69 -11.23
C THR A 79 -19.49 5.88 -11.54
N ILE A 80 -19.53 6.88 -10.67
CA ILE A 80 -20.41 8.06 -10.81
C ILE A 80 -19.77 9.16 -11.66
N LEU A 81 -18.47 9.45 -11.43
CA LEU A 81 -17.77 10.60 -12.00
C LEU A 81 -16.75 10.23 -13.08
N GLY A 82 -16.47 8.94 -13.28
CA GLY A 82 -15.46 8.45 -14.22
C GLY A 82 -14.01 8.59 -13.75
N VAL A 83 -13.75 9.18 -12.57
CA VAL A 83 -12.41 9.44 -12.02
C VAL A 83 -12.35 8.99 -10.57
N GLY A 84 -11.30 8.24 -10.19
CA GLY A 84 -11.03 7.82 -8.81
C GLY A 84 -10.23 8.84 -8.01
N GLN A 85 -10.03 8.57 -6.70
CA GLN A 85 -9.33 9.46 -5.77
C GLN A 85 -7.79 9.34 -5.80
N GLY A 86 -7.25 8.21 -6.28
CA GLY A 86 -5.84 7.89 -6.15
C GLY A 86 -5.41 7.59 -4.71
N ASP A 87 -4.10 7.44 -4.49
CA ASP A 87 -3.54 7.24 -3.15
C ASP A 87 -3.60 8.51 -2.30
N GLY A 88 -3.79 8.32 -0.99
CA GLY A 88 -3.78 9.36 0.01
C GLY A 88 -2.63 9.23 0.99
N ALA A 89 -2.71 10.00 2.08
CA ALA A 89 -1.73 9.97 3.17
C ALA A 89 -1.60 8.56 3.79
N GLU A 90 -2.66 7.77 3.80
CA GLU A 90 -2.72 6.42 4.34
C GLU A 90 -1.71 5.48 3.66
N ALA A 91 -1.59 5.55 2.33
CA ALA A 91 -0.64 4.74 1.57
C ALA A 91 0.81 5.09 1.93
N SER A 92 1.13 6.37 2.00
CA SER A 92 2.45 6.87 2.40
C SER A 92 2.80 6.49 3.84
N GLU A 93 1.87 6.64 4.78
CA GLU A 93 2.07 6.25 6.17
C GLU A 93 2.21 4.72 6.32
N LEU A 94 1.42 3.94 5.59
CA LEU A 94 1.52 2.48 5.60
C LEU A 94 2.89 2.01 5.12
N SER A 95 3.43 2.63 4.08
CA SER A 95 4.79 2.37 3.59
C SER A 95 5.84 2.64 4.67
N LYS A 96 5.74 3.76 5.39
CA LYS A 96 6.65 4.12 6.49
C LYS A 96 6.54 3.15 7.67
N VAL A 97 5.33 2.86 8.12
CA VAL A 97 5.08 1.95 9.25
C VAL A 97 5.63 0.55 8.94
N ARG A 98 5.47 0.06 7.72
CA ARG A 98 6.05 -1.22 7.28
C ARG A 98 7.58 -1.19 7.32
N GLY A 99 8.19 -0.08 6.90
CA GLY A 99 9.64 0.09 6.97
C GLY A 99 10.16 0.11 8.39
N GLU A 100 9.50 0.82 9.29
CA GLU A 100 9.84 0.86 10.72
C GLU A 100 9.66 -0.51 11.37
N GLN A 101 8.59 -1.20 11.06
CA GLN A 101 8.34 -2.55 11.55
C GLN A 101 9.41 -3.54 11.09
N ALA A 102 9.83 -3.46 9.84
CA ALA A 102 10.90 -4.29 9.30
C ALA A 102 12.24 -4.00 10.00
N ALA A 103 12.62 -2.73 10.19
CA ALA A 103 13.85 -2.34 10.86
C ALA A 103 13.86 -2.76 12.34
N ALA A 104 12.78 -2.48 13.08
CA ALA A 104 12.64 -2.88 14.49
C ALA A 104 12.67 -4.42 14.66
N SER A 105 12.03 -5.17 13.76
CA SER A 105 12.03 -6.63 13.77
C SER A 105 13.43 -7.21 13.55
N LYS A 106 14.22 -6.63 12.67
CA LYS A 106 15.61 -7.07 12.45
C LYS A 106 16.46 -6.87 13.69
N VAL A 107 16.34 -5.72 14.36
CA VAL A 107 17.08 -5.45 15.61
C VAL A 107 16.60 -6.38 16.72
N PHE A 108 15.29 -6.61 16.85
CA PHE A 108 14.71 -7.56 17.80
C PHE A 108 15.31 -8.97 17.64
N ASN A 109 15.37 -9.45 16.40
CA ASN A 109 15.93 -10.76 16.08
C ASN A 109 17.45 -10.80 16.29
N ALA A 110 18.19 -9.74 15.90
CA ALA A 110 19.63 -9.65 16.12
C ALA A 110 20.01 -9.67 17.60
N LYS A 111 19.18 -9.05 18.46
CA LYS A 111 19.34 -9.08 19.91
C LYS A 111 18.85 -10.37 20.57
N ARG A 112 18.28 -11.30 19.80
CA ARG A 112 17.68 -12.55 20.30
C ARG A 112 16.62 -12.29 21.37
N CYS A 113 15.82 -11.23 21.18
CA CYS A 113 14.71 -10.93 22.08
C CYS A 113 13.61 -11.99 21.95
N GLU A 114 12.93 -12.27 23.05
CA GLU A 114 11.78 -13.18 23.09
C GLU A 114 10.51 -12.40 23.44
N TYR A 115 9.38 -12.75 22.82
CA TYR A 115 8.09 -12.23 23.24
C TYR A 115 7.70 -12.87 24.58
N ASN A 116 7.65 -12.06 25.63
CA ASN A 116 7.06 -12.51 26.90
C ASN A 116 5.56 -12.78 26.67
N ARG A 117 5.18 -14.05 26.82
CA ARG A 117 3.78 -14.49 26.80
C ARG A 117 3.09 -14.18 28.12
#